data_0485a368554a09264d668881af1ece69
#
_entry.id   0485a368554a09264d668881af1ece69
#
_cell.length_a   1.000
_cell.length_b   1.000
_cell.length_c   1.000
_cell.angle_alpha   90.00
_cell.angle_beta   90.00
_cell.angle_gamma   90.00
#
_symmetry.space_group_name_H-M   'P 1'
#
loop_
_entity.id
_entity.type
_entity.pdbx_description
1 polymer ?
#
loop_
_entity_poly.entity_id
_entity_poly.type
_entity_poly.pdbx_seq_one_letter_code
_entity_poly.pdbx_strand_id
1 'polypeptide(L)'
;MRGYLALSIAIISEIFGTTMLKLSDGFSSLLPSIGVVIGMGLAFYCLSISLRTIPLSLAYAVWSGVGTALTALIGILIWNDPFNLLTGISLLIIIGGLVLLNSSDKAGRESAS
;
A
#
# COMPACT_ATOMS: atom_id res chain seq x y z
N MET A 1 -15.78 6.63 5.88
CA MET A 1 -14.88 6.30 7.01
C MET A 1 -14.49 4.82 7.07
N ARG A 2 -15.47 3.92 7.01
CA ARG A 2 -15.16 2.48 7.03
C ARG A 2 -14.29 2.03 5.87
N GLY A 3 -14.51 2.60 4.67
CA GLY A 3 -13.71 2.26 3.50
C GLY A 3 -12.24 2.62 3.67
N TYR A 4 -11.96 3.80 4.21
CA TYR A 4 -10.58 4.22 4.46
C TYR A 4 -9.94 3.47 5.61
N LEU A 5 -10.73 3.10 6.63
CA LEU A 5 -10.23 2.25 7.71
C LEU A 5 -9.82 0.87 7.15
N ALA A 6 -10.69 0.26 6.34
CA ALA A 6 -10.38 -1.02 5.70
C ALA A 6 -9.16 -0.92 4.79
N LEU A 7 -9.03 0.17 4.04
CA LEU A 7 -7.89 0.41 3.18
C LEU A 7 -6.60 0.56 3.98
N SER A 8 -6.65 1.26 5.11
CA SER A 8 -5.49 1.40 6.01
C SER A 8 -5.05 0.05 6.56
N ILE A 9 -6.00 -0.78 6.99
CA ILE A 9 -5.69 -2.14 7.47
C ILE A 9 -5.11 -2.97 6.34
N ALA A 10 -5.64 -2.83 5.12
CA ALA A 10 -5.11 -3.54 3.95
C ALA A 10 -3.66 -3.17 3.68
N ILE A 11 -3.32 -1.89 3.76
CA ILE A 11 -1.95 -1.41 3.54
C ILE A 11 -1.02 -1.96 4.62
N ILE A 12 -1.43 -1.91 5.89
CA ILE A 12 -0.63 -2.43 7.00
C ILE A 12 -0.41 -3.94 6.83
N SER A 13 -1.46 -4.67 6.46
CA SER A 13 -1.37 -6.13 6.24
C SER A 13 -0.44 -6.45 5.06
N GLU A 14 -0.49 -5.64 4.01
CA GLU A 14 0.38 -5.81 2.84
C GLU A 14 1.84 -5.58 3.21
N ILE A 15 2.12 -4.55 4.01
CA ILE A 15 3.47 -4.27 4.49
C ILE A 15 3.98 -5.42 5.34
N PHE A 16 3.15 -5.95 6.24
CA PHE A 16 3.48 -7.12 7.03
C PHE A 16 3.81 -8.31 6.12
N GLY A 17 2.96 -8.59 5.12
CA GLY A 17 3.18 -9.67 4.17
C GLY A 17 4.47 -9.50 3.38
N THR A 18 4.76 -8.29 2.92
CA THR A 18 5.98 -7.98 2.18
C THR A 18 7.22 -8.17 3.07
N THR A 19 7.15 -7.77 4.33
CA THR A 19 8.24 -7.98 5.29
C THR A 19 8.46 -9.47 5.53
N MET A 20 7.39 -10.24 5.70
CA MET A 20 7.49 -11.69 5.86
C MET A 20 8.05 -12.35 4.60
N LEU A 21 7.71 -11.84 3.42
CA LEU A 21 8.25 -12.33 2.16
C LEU A 21 9.78 -12.19 2.12
N LYS A 22 10.30 -11.04 2.57
CA LYS A 22 11.74 -10.82 2.65
C LYS A 22 12.38 -11.79 3.64
N LEU A 23 11.73 -11.99 4.80
CA LEU A 23 12.23 -12.91 5.82
C LEU A 23 12.14 -14.38 5.40
N SER A 24 11.24 -14.72 4.48
CA SER A 24 11.06 -16.10 4.02
C SER A 24 12.20 -16.58 3.13
N ASP A 25 13.02 -15.67 2.64
CA ASP A 25 14.15 -15.97 1.76
C ASP A 25 13.73 -16.90 0.62
N GLY A 26 12.80 -16.40 -0.21
CA GLY A 26 12.28 -17.15 -1.35
C GLY A 26 11.37 -18.31 -0.95
N PHE A 27 10.66 -18.18 0.18
CA PHE A 27 9.77 -19.19 0.74
C PHE A 27 10.51 -20.43 1.28
N SER A 28 11.79 -20.27 1.58
CA SER A 28 12.58 -21.37 2.17
C SER A 28 12.33 -21.54 3.66
N SER A 29 11.89 -20.47 4.35
CA SER A 29 11.54 -20.50 5.78
C SER A 29 10.03 -20.64 5.94
N LEU A 30 9.60 -21.64 6.70
CA LEU A 30 8.16 -21.97 6.82
C LEU A 30 7.36 -20.89 7.54
N LEU A 31 7.83 -20.43 8.70
CA LEU A 31 7.08 -19.44 9.49
C LEU A 31 6.88 -18.12 8.74
N PRO A 32 7.92 -17.48 8.18
CA PRO A 32 7.71 -16.29 7.38
C PRO A 32 6.84 -16.52 6.15
N SER A 33 6.91 -17.69 5.52
CA SER A 33 6.08 -18.02 4.36
C SER A 33 4.61 -18.07 4.72
N ILE A 34 4.27 -18.63 5.89
CA ILE A 34 2.90 -18.60 6.43
C ILE A 34 2.47 -17.16 6.67
N GLY A 35 3.36 -16.33 7.21
CA GLY A 35 3.10 -14.91 7.41
C GLY A 35 2.78 -14.17 6.12
N VAL A 36 3.45 -14.51 5.01
CA VAL A 36 3.14 -13.93 3.69
C VAL A 36 1.70 -14.24 3.29
N VAL A 37 1.31 -15.51 3.39
CA VAL A 37 -0.04 -15.94 2.98
C VAL A 37 -1.09 -15.24 3.83
N ILE A 38 -0.91 -15.21 5.14
CA ILE A 38 -1.86 -14.57 6.05
C ILE A 38 -1.93 -13.06 5.80
N GLY A 39 -0.77 -12.40 5.71
CA GLY A 39 -0.70 -10.95 5.50
C GLY A 39 -1.31 -10.52 4.18
N MET A 40 -0.97 -11.21 3.10
CA MET A 40 -1.50 -10.87 1.78
C MET A 40 -2.98 -11.22 1.67
N GLY A 41 -3.42 -12.35 2.23
CA GLY A 41 -4.83 -12.70 2.24
C GLY A 41 -5.67 -11.68 2.98
N LEU A 42 -5.21 -11.24 4.15
CA LEU A 42 -5.88 -10.20 4.93
C LEU A 42 -5.88 -8.86 4.18
N ALA A 43 -4.76 -8.51 3.52
CA ALA A 43 -4.67 -7.28 2.75
C ALA A 43 -5.72 -7.25 1.63
N PHE A 44 -5.83 -8.31 0.85
CA PHE A 44 -6.80 -8.36 -0.23
C PHE A 44 -8.23 -8.40 0.28
N TYR A 45 -8.47 -9.09 1.40
CA TYR A 45 -9.79 -9.10 2.02
C TYR A 45 -10.22 -7.70 2.45
N CYS A 46 -9.35 -6.98 3.14
CA CYS A 46 -9.62 -5.60 3.58
C CYS A 46 -9.75 -4.64 2.41
N LEU A 47 -8.94 -4.82 1.36
CA LEU A 47 -9.07 -4.03 0.14
C LEU A 47 -10.44 -4.24 -0.50
N SER A 48 -10.90 -5.48 -0.55
CA SER A 48 -12.23 -5.82 -1.06
C SER A 48 -13.34 -5.07 -0.30
N ILE A 49 -13.22 -5.00 1.02
CA ILE A 49 -14.17 -4.25 1.85
C ILE A 49 -14.11 -2.76 1.52
N SER A 50 -12.92 -2.21 1.34
CA SER A 50 -12.76 -0.78 1.04
C SER A 50 -13.42 -0.40 -0.28
N LEU A 51 -13.47 -1.31 -1.25
CA LEU A 51 -14.05 -1.05 -2.57
C LEU A 51 -15.57 -0.86 -2.54
N ARG A 52 -16.22 -1.19 -1.43
CA ARG A 52 -17.67 -0.95 -1.27
C ARG A 52 -18.00 0.53 -1.18
N THR A 53 -17.06 1.35 -0.69
CA THR A 53 -17.31 2.78 -0.48
C THR A 53 -16.30 3.67 -1.21
N ILE A 54 -15.19 3.13 -1.67
CA ILE A 54 -14.14 3.89 -2.35
C ILE A 54 -14.06 3.43 -3.80
N PRO A 55 -14.00 4.36 -4.77
CA PRO A 55 -13.84 3.96 -6.18
C PRO A 55 -12.57 3.13 -6.39
N LEU A 56 -12.66 2.16 -7.30
CA LEU A 56 -11.57 1.22 -7.55
C LEU A 56 -10.25 1.93 -7.89
N SER A 57 -10.30 2.95 -8.76
CA SER A 57 -9.10 3.66 -9.16
C SER A 57 -8.43 4.38 -7.99
N LEU A 58 -9.22 5.02 -7.14
CA LEU A 58 -8.69 5.71 -5.96
C LEU A 58 -8.14 4.73 -4.94
N ALA A 59 -8.88 3.64 -4.67
CA ALA A 59 -8.43 2.64 -3.71
C ALA A 59 -7.10 2.02 -4.13
N TYR A 60 -6.96 1.63 -5.40
CA TYR A 60 -5.71 1.07 -5.91
C TYR A 60 -4.57 2.08 -5.90
N ALA A 61 -4.84 3.33 -6.25
CA ALA A 61 -3.81 4.37 -6.27
C ALA A 61 -3.28 4.63 -4.86
N VAL A 62 -4.17 4.76 -3.88
CA VAL A 62 -3.77 4.96 -2.47
C VAL A 62 -3.03 3.74 -1.96
N TRP A 63 -3.56 2.55 -2.20
CA TRP A 63 -2.92 1.31 -1.75
C TRP A 63 -1.51 1.17 -2.34
N SER A 64 -1.38 1.32 -3.65
CA SER A 64 -0.09 1.19 -4.33
C SER A 64 0.89 2.27 -3.90
N GLY A 65 0.44 3.54 -3.88
CA GLY A 65 1.32 4.67 -3.56
C GLY A 65 1.75 4.67 -2.10
N VAL A 66 0.81 4.60 -1.18
CA VAL A 66 1.11 4.61 0.25
C VAL A 66 1.87 3.34 0.64
N GLY A 67 1.43 2.19 0.14
CA GLY A 67 2.10 0.92 0.40
C GLY A 67 3.56 0.94 -0.07
N THR A 68 3.79 1.43 -1.28
CA THR A 68 5.14 1.53 -1.85
C THR A 68 6.01 2.50 -1.03
N ALA A 69 5.46 3.66 -0.68
CA ALA A 69 6.20 4.65 0.11
C ALA A 69 6.58 4.11 1.49
N LEU A 70 5.64 3.45 2.16
CA LEU A 70 5.88 2.87 3.48
C LEU A 70 6.84 1.69 3.41
N THR A 71 6.72 0.85 2.39
CA THR A 71 7.64 -0.28 2.19
C THR A 71 9.06 0.22 1.93
N ALA A 72 9.22 1.27 1.13
CA ALA A 72 10.53 1.88 0.90
C ALA A 72 11.11 2.45 2.19
N LEU A 73 10.29 3.13 2.99
CA LEU A 73 10.72 3.68 4.26
C LEU A 73 11.18 2.59 5.23
N ILE A 74 10.42 1.51 5.32
CA ILE A 74 10.78 0.36 6.15
C ILE A 74 12.08 -0.26 5.67
N GLY A 75 12.25 -0.40 4.36
CA GLY A 75 13.49 -0.91 3.79
C GLY A 75 14.70 -0.08 4.21
N ILE A 76 14.56 1.25 4.17
CA ILE A 76 15.64 2.16 4.56
C ILE A 76 15.94 2.02 6.06
N LEU A 77 14.90 1.98 6.90
CA LEU A 77 15.07 2.01 8.35
C LEU A 77 15.48 0.66 8.94
N ILE A 78 14.91 -0.43 8.44
CA ILE A 78 15.12 -1.77 9.02
C ILE A 78 16.19 -2.54 8.27
N TRP A 79 16.16 -2.49 6.94
CA TRP A 79 17.04 -3.28 6.09
C TRP A 79 18.27 -2.51 5.63
N ASN A 80 18.40 -1.24 6.03
CA ASN A 80 19.49 -0.35 5.62
C ASN A 80 19.61 -0.22 4.10
N ASP A 81 18.48 -0.28 3.40
CA ASP A 81 18.48 -0.05 1.97
C ASP A 81 18.96 1.39 1.69
N PRO A 82 19.75 1.59 0.62
CA PRO A 82 20.28 2.91 0.33
C PRO A 82 19.15 3.88 -0.05
N PHE A 83 19.16 5.06 0.57
CA PHE A 83 18.31 6.17 0.15
C PHE A 83 19.15 7.06 -0.76
N ASN A 84 18.74 7.17 -2.02
CA ASN A 84 19.42 8.03 -2.97
C ASN A 84 18.45 9.01 -3.59
N LEU A 85 18.98 9.89 -4.44
CA LEU A 85 18.19 10.94 -5.08
C LEU A 85 17.07 10.34 -5.93
N LEU A 86 17.33 9.24 -6.62
CA LEU A 86 16.32 8.58 -7.44
C LEU A 86 15.14 8.09 -6.60
N THR A 87 15.41 7.48 -5.43
CA THR A 87 14.37 7.04 -4.51
C THR A 87 13.53 8.22 -4.03
N GLY A 88 14.19 9.32 -3.63
CA GLY A 88 13.49 10.52 -3.19
C GLY A 88 12.59 11.11 -4.26
N ILE A 89 13.08 11.22 -5.50
CA ILE A 89 12.32 11.73 -6.63
C ILE A 89 11.12 10.81 -6.91
N SER A 90 11.33 9.50 -6.89
CA SER A 90 10.26 8.53 -7.14
C SER A 90 9.15 8.65 -6.10
N LEU A 91 9.48 8.78 -4.82
CA LEU A 91 8.51 8.95 -3.75
C LEU A 91 7.72 10.26 -3.92
N LEU A 92 8.38 11.35 -4.31
CA LEU A 92 7.71 12.62 -4.57
C LEU A 92 6.72 12.50 -5.74
N ILE A 93 7.09 11.81 -6.80
CA ILE A 93 6.21 11.59 -7.95
C ILE A 93 4.98 10.77 -7.52
N ILE A 94 5.18 9.72 -6.74
CA ILE A 94 4.08 8.89 -6.25
C ILE A 94 3.12 9.71 -5.40
N ILE A 95 3.64 10.46 -4.44
CA ILE A 95 2.83 11.30 -3.55
C ILE A 95 2.08 12.36 -4.35
N GLY A 96 2.76 13.03 -5.29
CA GLY A 96 2.15 14.02 -6.16
C GLY A 96 1.02 13.43 -7.00
N GLY A 97 1.23 12.23 -7.55
CA GLY A 97 0.21 11.53 -8.31
C GLY A 97 -1.01 11.17 -7.46
N LEU A 98 -0.80 10.74 -6.21
CA LEU A 98 -1.89 10.45 -5.30
C LEU A 98 -2.73 11.68 -4.97
N VAL A 99 -2.06 12.80 -4.69
CA VAL A 99 -2.74 14.06 -4.39
C VAL A 99 -3.56 14.52 -5.59
N LEU A 100 -2.97 14.44 -6.79
CA LEU A 100 -3.65 14.82 -8.02
C LEU A 100 -4.87 13.93 -8.28
N LEU A 101 -4.72 12.63 -8.14
CA LEU A 101 -5.82 11.68 -8.36
C LEU A 101 -6.94 11.89 -7.35
N ASN A 102 -6.61 12.09 -6.08
CA ASN A 102 -7.60 12.33 -5.06
C ASN A 102 -8.38 13.62 -5.34
N SER A 103 -7.70 14.67 -5.78
CA SER A 103 -8.33 15.94 -6.14
C SER A 103 -9.24 15.79 -7.35
N SER A 104 -8.82 15.04 -8.37
CA SER A 104 -9.63 14.77 -9.56
C SER A 104 -10.87 13.96 -9.23
N ASP A 105 -10.74 12.94 -8.39
CA ASP A 105 -11.88 12.11 -7.97
C ASP A 105 -12.90 12.94 -7.20
N LYS A 106 -12.43 13.78 -6.28
CA LYS A 106 -13.30 14.65 -5.51
C LYS A 106 -14.03 15.65 -6.41
N ALA A 107 -13.31 16.26 -7.35
CA ALA A 107 -13.91 17.19 -8.30
C ALA A 107 -14.97 16.50 -9.18
N GLY A 108 -14.67 15.27 -9.63
CA GLY A 108 -15.62 14.48 -10.41
C GLY A 108 -16.89 14.17 -9.63
N ARG A 109 -16.77 13.83 -8.35
CA ARG A 109 -17.93 13.56 -7.48
C ARG A 109 -18.77 14.82 -7.27
N GLU A 110 -18.14 15.95 -7.05
CA GLU A 110 -18.83 17.23 -6.89
C GLU A 110 -19.57 17.61 -8.16
N SER A 111 -18.97 17.38 -9.32
CA SER A 111 -19.60 17.65 -10.60
C SER A 111 -20.78 16.73 -10.86
N ALA A 112 -20.70 15.48 -10.42
CA ALA A 112 -21.76 14.50 -10.63
C ALA A 112 -22.97 14.71 -9.72
N SER A 113 -22.77 15.37 -8.59
CA SER A 113 -23.85 15.63 -7.64
C SER A 113 -24.56 16.95 -7.93
#